data_cf2f8b4958ab1161f95f5fc867a43d98
#
_entry.id   cf2f8b4958ab1161f95f5fc867a43d98
#
_cell.length_a   1.000
_cell.length_b   1.000
_cell.length_c   1.000
_cell.angle_alpha   90.00
_cell.angle_beta   90.00
_cell.angle_gamma   90.00
#
_symmetry.space_group_name_H-M   'P 1'
#
loop_
_entity.id
_entity.type
_entity.pdbx_description
1 polymer ?
#
loop_
_entity_poly.entity_id
_entity_poly.type
_entity_poly.pdbx_seq_one_letter_code
_entity_poly.pdbx_strand_id
1 'polypeptide(L)'
;MLKKLILSMVICIYTNASILKIDDKISTFSLVNQFDKIHTITGETSIIMVTFQNETANLVNDFLSSKNSDFLDKNHTIFINNISYTPSIIVKMFTIPKMRDYKYDILLIYNKNNKKFIEKEKKISIYFIENGSVKDIKFVSSLYELEGVFK
;
A
#
# COMPACT_ATOMS: atom_id res chain seq x y z
N MET A 1 -8.02 -36.56 -45.49
CA MET A 1 -7.27 -35.40 -44.96
C MET A 1 -7.76 -35.12 -43.54
N LEU A 2 -6.96 -35.47 -42.55
CA LEU A 2 -7.28 -35.18 -41.17
C LEU A 2 -6.89 -33.72 -40.85
N LYS A 3 -7.86 -32.85 -40.65
CA LYS A 3 -7.61 -31.51 -40.08
C LYS A 3 -7.29 -31.66 -38.58
N LYS A 4 -6.02 -31.46 -38.26
CA LYS A 4 -5.60 -31.35 -36.85
C LYS A 4 -6.16 -30.07 -36.27
N LEU A 5 -7.20 -30.21 -35.42
CA LEU A 5 -7.71 -29.16 -34.59
C LEU A 5 -6.71 -28.93 -33.45
N ILE A 6 -5.88 -27.92 -33.57
CA ILE A 6 -5.03 -27.48 -32.44
C ILE A 6 -5.92 -26.69 -31.49
N LEU A 7 -6.37 -27.38 -30.47
CA LEU A 7 -7.08 -26.75 -29.33
C LEU A 7 -6.01 -25.99 -28.51
N SER A 8 -5.88 -24.69 -28.76
CA SER A 8 -5.05 -23.80 -27.95
C SER A 8 -5.69 -23.70 -26.57
N MET A 9 -5.16 -24.45 -25.62
CA MET A 9 -5.54 -24.37 -24.22
C MET A 9 -4.94 -23.11 -23.64
N VAL A 10 -5.73 -22.02 -23.58
CA VAL A 10 -5.38 -20.82 -22.85
C VAL A 10 -5.39 -21.17 -21.37
N ILE A 11 -4.23 -21.44 -20.82
CA ILE A 11 -4.05 -21.57 -19.37
C ILE A 11 -4.12 -20.16 -18.81
N CYS A 12 -5.31 -19.77 -18.31
CA CYS A 12 -5.45 -18.61 -17.45
C CYS A 12 -4.72 -18.92 -16.13
N ILE A 13 -3.48 -18.49 -16.03
CA ILE A 13 -2.77 -18.48 -14.76
C ILE A 13 -3.43 -17.40 -13.91
N TYR A 14 -4.37 -17.79 -13.07
CA TYR A 14 -4.85 -16.93 -11.99
C TYR A 14 -3.69 -16.77 -11.00
N THR A 15 -2.91 -15.72 -11.15
CA THR A 15 -1.97 -15.31 -10.12
C THR A 15 -2.81 -14.77 -8.95
N ASN A 16 -3.18 -15.65 -8.02
CA ASN A 16 -3.63 -15.21 -6.72
C ASN A 16 -2.51 -14.36 -6.14
N ALA A 17 -2.75 -13.05 -5.99
CA ALA A 17 -1.80 -12.16 -5.35
C ALA A 17 -1.60 -12.66 -3.91
N SER A 18 -0.49 -13.34 -3.65
CA SER A 18 -0.14 -13.84 -2.33
C SER A 18 0.22 -12.67 -1.42
N ILE A 19 -0.08 -12.81 -0.12
CA ILE A 19 0.37 -11.87 0.91
C ILE A 19 1.90 -11.80 0.88
N LEU A 20 2.44 -10.59 0.85
CA LEU A 20 3.88 -10.35 0.92
C LEU A 20 4.45 -10.78 2.27
N LYS A 21 5.49 -11.58 2.24
CA LYS A 21 6.23 -12.10 3.40
C LYS A 21 7.68 -11.67 3.33
N ILE A 22 8.40 -11.86 4.43
CA ILE A 22 9.85 -11.67 4.48
C ILE A 22 10.50 -12.54 3.39
N ASP A 23 11.50 -11.99 2.72
CA ASP A 23 12.24 -12.52 1.57
C ASP A 23 11.50 -12.54 0.22
N ASP A 24 10.21 -12.20 0.18
CA ASP A 24 9.49 -12.06 -1.08
C ASP A 24 10.03 -10.86 -1.89
N LYS A 25 10.16 -11.04 -3.19
CA LYS A 25 10.45 -9.94 -4.12
C LYS A 25 9.21 -9.07 -4.30
N ILE A 26 9.43 -7.76 -4.31
CA ILE A 26 8.38 -6.81 -4.69
C ILE A 26 8.21 -6.86 -6.21
N SER A 27 7.15 -7.50 -6.67
CA SER A 27 6.72 -7.35 -8.06
C SER A 27 6.16 -5.93 -8.26
N THR A 28 6.46 -5.34 -9.40
CA THR A 28 5.90 -4.03 -9.77
C THR A 28 4.37 -4.08 -9.77
N PHE A 29 3.75 -3.13 -9.10
CA PHE A 29 2.30 -2.95 -9.07
C PHE A 29 1.96 -1.46 -9.03
N SER A 30 0.72 -1.11 -9.35
CA SER A 30 0.27 0.28 -9.38
C SER A 30 -0.96 0.49 -8.51
N LEU A 31 -1.02 1.63 -7.85
CA LEU A 31 -2.17 2.13 -7.11
C LEU A 31 -2.46 3.57 -7.53
N VAL A 32 -3.67 4.03 -7.30
CA VAL A 32 -4.03 5.44 -7.47
C VAL A 32 -3.88 6.19 -6.16
N ASN A 33 -3.56 7.48 -6.23
CA ASN A 33 -3.57 8.35 -5.05
C ASN A 33 -4.93 9.04 -4.88
N GLN A 34 -5.04 9.91 -3.87
CA GLN A 34 -6.26 10.70 -3.58
C GLN A 34 -6.66 11.70 -4.68
N PHE A 35 -5.80 11.91 -5.68
CA PHE A 35 -6.06 12.77 -6.85
C PHE A 35 -6.28 11.96 -8.13
N ASP A 36 -6.56 10.66 -8.01
CA ASP A 36 -6.75 9.70 -9.12
C ASP A 36 -5.52 9.54 -10.03
N LYS A 37 -4.34 9.91 -9.55
CA LYS A 37 -3.07 9.69 -10.27
C LYS A 37 -2.52 8.31 -9.99
N ILE A 38 -2.07 7.63 -11.04
CA ILE A 38 -1.45 6.31 -10.95
C ILE A 38 0.00 6.45 -10.48
N HIS A 39 0.35 5.69 -9.45
CA HIS A 39 1.71 5.51 -8.96
C HIS A 39 2.13 4.05 -9.11
N THR A 40 3.27 3.84 -9.74
CA THR A 40 3.86 2.51 -9.89
C THR A 40 4.89 2.28 -8.80
N ILE A 41 4.68 1.25 -8.00
CA ILE A 41 5.56 0.84 -6.90
C ILE A 41 6.54 -0.21 -7.45
N THR A 42 7.82 0.03 -7.22
CA THR A 42 8.93 -0.83 -7.66
C THR A 42 9.80 -1.24 -6.47
N GLY A 43 10.78 -2.11 -6.72
CA GLY A 43 11.77 -2.52 -5.72
C GLY A 43 12.72 -1.40 -5.24
N GLU A 44 12.65 -0.19 -5.80
CA GLU A 44 13.41 0.98 -5.34
C GLU A 44 12.80 1.64 -4.10
N THR A 45 11.55 1.34 -3.79
CA THR A 45 10.91 1.76 -2.54
C THR A 45 11.63 1.13 -1.35
N SER A 46 11.94 1.92 -0.32
CA SER A 46 12.63 1.44 0.89
C SER A 46 11.65 1.06 2.00
N ILE A 47 10.57 1.82 2.14
CA ILE A 47 9.57 1.59 3.19
C ILE A 47 8.16 1.69 2.60
N ILE A 48 7.31 0.75 2.96
CA ILE A 48 5.88 0.80 2.67
C ILE A 48 5.12 0.81 3.99
N MET A 49 4.38 1.88 4.24
CA MET A 49 3.46 1.98 5.38
C MET A 49 2.05 1.68 4.90
N VAL A 50 1.35 0.75 5.56
CA VAL A 50 -0.01 0.38 5.19
C VAL A 50 -0.94 0.49 6.39
N THR A 51 -2.05 1.20 6.21
CA THR A 51 -3.13 1.33 7.20
C THR A 51 -4.41 0.70 6.67
N PHE A 52 -5.21 0.14 7.56
CA PHE A 52 -6.47 -0.55 7.25
C PHE A 52 -7.68 0.02 7.98
N GLN A 53 -7.45 0.91 8.93
CA GLN A 53 -8.47 1.49 9.81
C GLN A 53 -8.25 2.99 9.94
N ASN A 54 -9.33 3.74 10.17
CA ASN A 54 -9.26 5.20 10.30
C ASN A 54 -8.33 5.65 11.42
N GLU A 55 -8.31 4.94 12.54
CA GLU A 55 -7.46 5.24 13.70
C GLU A 55 -5.96 5.21 13.32
N THR A 56 -5.53 4.15 12.65
CA THR A 56 -4.13 4.01 12.19
C THR A 56 -3.80 4.97 11.06
N ALA A 57 -4.73 5.24 10.16
CA ALA A 57 -4.55 6.24 9.11
C ALA A 57 -4.38 7.65 9.70
N ASN A 58 -5.18 8.03 10.70
CA ASN A 58 -5.03 9.30 11.40
C ASN A 58 -3.66 9.40 12.09
N LEU A 59 -3.18 8.33 12.70
CA LEU A 59 -1.86 8.30 13.34
C LEU A 59 -0.73 8.59 12.34
N VAL A 60 -0.77 7.98 11.15
CA VAL A 60 0.20 8.27 10.07
C VAL A 60 0.05 9.70 9.58
N ASN A 61 -1.17 10.19 9.40
CA ASN A 61 -1.40 11.57 8.97
C ASN A 61 -0.91 12.60 10.00
N ASP A 62 -1.09 12.36 11.29
CA ASP A 62 -0.56 13.22 12.36
C ASP A 62 0.98 13.24 12.32
N PHE A 63 1.60 12.07 12.17
CA PHE A 63 3.03 11.95 12.01
C PHE A 63 3.56 12.74 10.78
N LEU A 64 2.97 12.52 9.61
CA LEU A 64 3.41 13.17 8.37
C LEU A 64 3.13 14.67 8.35
N SER A 65 2.06 15.13 9.01
CA SER A 65 1.74 16.55 9.13
C SER A 65 2.80 17.34 9.92
N SER A 66 3.56 16.67 10.77
CA SER A 66 4.70 17.25 11.50
C SER A 66 6.00 17.28 10.71
N LYS A 67 6.02 16.66 9.52
CA LYS A 67 7.20 16.55 8.65
C LYS A 67 7.09 17.51 7.46
N ASN A 68 8.22 17.71 6.77
CA ASN A 68 8.22 18.43 5.50
C ASN A 68 7.46 17.66 4.42
N SER A 69 6.91 18.36 3.44
CA SER A 69 6.13 17.77 2.34
C SER A 69 6.88 16.73 1.50
N ASP A 70 8.20 16.79 1.49
CA ASP A 70 9.10 15.87 0.78
C ASP A 70 9.63 14.72 1.64
N PHE A 71 9.11 14.55 2.85
CA PHE A 71 9.59 13.54 3.80
C PHE A 71 9.48 12.11 3.24
N LEU A 72 8.35 11.76 2.62
CA LEU A 72 8.16 10.44 2.02
C LEU A 72 9.14 10.20 0.89
N ASP A 73 9.32 11.16 0.00
CA ASP A 73 10.25 11.05 -1.14
C ASP A 73 11.70 10.91 -0.68
N LYS A 74 12.13 11.73 0.27
CA LYS A 74 13.49 11.67 0.84
C LYS A 74 13.82 10.35 1.52
N ASN A 75 12.80 9.68 2.08
CA ASN A 75 12.97 8.39 2.73
C ASN A 75 12.60 7.21 1.82
N HIS A 76 12.39 7.43 0.51
CA HIS A 76 11.93 6.42 -0.44
C HIS A 76 10.75 5.60 0.13
N THR A 77 9.83 6.31 0.75
CA THR A 77 8.69 5.73 1.50
C THR A 77 7.39 6.01 0.77
N ILE A 78 6.50 5.04 0.77
CA ILE A 78 5.12 5.20 0.32
C ILE A 78 4.15 4.95 1.47
N PHE A 79 3.05 5.70 1.46
CA PHE A 79 1.94 5.51 2.37
C PHE A 79 0.74 4.97 1.61
N ILE A 80 0.24 3.80 2.01
CA ILE A 80 -0.93 3.13 1.44
C ILE A 80 -2.03 3.09 2.49
N ASN A 81 -3.21 3.58 2.14
CA ASN A 81 -4.40 3.46 2.98
C ASN A 81 -5.40 2.51 2.30
N ASN A 82 -5.67 1.39 2.95
CA ASN A 82 -6.69 0.45 2.50
C ASN A 82 -8.07 0.92 2.97
N ILE A 83 -8.85 1.48 2.04
CA ILE A 83 -10.20 2.00 2.27
C ILE A 83 -11.29 1.06 1.73
N SER A 84 -10.93 -0.17 1.38
CA SER A 84 -11.84 -1.12 0.74
C SER A 84 -13.03 -1.53 1.62
N TYR A 85 -12.93 -1.39 2.93
CA TYR A 85 -14.00 -1.68 3.88
C TYR A 85 -14.90 -0.49 4.19
N THR A 86 -14.52 0.71 3.76
CA THR A 86 -15.34 1.92 3.94
C THR A 86 -16.39 1.99 2.84
N PRO A 87 -17.67 2.25 3.17
CA PRO A 87 -18.71 2.41 2.16
C PRO A 87 -18.34 3.47 1.12
N SER A 88 -18.60 3.21 -0.16
CA SER A 88 -18.17 4.07 -1.26
C SER A 88 -18.71 5.49 -1.18
N ILE A 89 -19.91 5.68 -0.64
CA ILE A 89 -20.50 7.03 -0.43
C ILE A 89 -19.68 7.81 0.61
N ILE A 90 -19.25 7.18 1.69
CA ILE A 90 -18.41 7.80 2.72
C ILE A 90 -17.04 8.16 2.14
N VAL A 91 -16.46 7.26 1.35
CA VAL A 91 -15.18 7.51 0.67
C VAL A 91 -15.25 8.76 -0.20
N LYS A 92 -16.26 8.86 -1.06
CA LYS A 92 -16.42 9.98 -2.00
C LYS A 92 -16.73 11.30 -1.32
N MET A 93 -17.59 11.29 -0.31
CA MET A 93 -18.10 12.53 0.31
C MET A 93 -17.19 13.07 1.42
N PHE A 94 -16.45 12.20 2.11
CA PHE A 94 -15.71 12.58 3.31
C PHE A 94 -14.23 12.18 3.27
N THR A 95 -13.92 10.93 2.91
CA THR A 95 -12.56 10.41 3.01
C THR A 95 -11.63 11.06 1.99
N ILE A 96 -11.99 11.02 0.71
CA ILE A 96 -11.16 11.60 -0.37
C ILE A 96 -11.02 13.11 -0.27
N PRO A 97 -12.11 13.91 -0.03
CA PRO A 97 -11.95 15.35 0.17
C PRO A 97 -10.98 15.71 1.30
N LYS A 98 -11.05 15.01 2.45
CA LYS A 98 -10.11 15.19 3.55
C LYS A 98 -8.67 14.85 3.16
N MET A 99 -8.47 13.74 2.45
CA MET A 99 -7.14 13.32 2.00
C MET A 99 -6.48 14.32 1.04
N ARG A 100 -7.28 15.02 0.23
CA ARG A 100 -6.78 16.04 -0.71
C ARG A 100 -6.20 17.28 -0.04
N ASP A 101 -6.47 17.49 1.24
CA ASP A 101 -5.88 18.58 2.02
C ASP A 101 -4.45 18.28 2.48
N TYR A 102 -4.01 17.02 2.45
CA TYR A 102 -2.65 16.65 2.81
C TYR A 102 -1.65 16.95 1.68
N LYS A 103 -0.42 17.33 2.05
CA LYS A 103 0.65 17.75 1.13
C LYS A 103 1.53 16.59 0.62
N TYR A 104 1.11 15.37 0.83
CA TYR A 104 1.80 14.14 0.42
C TYR A 104 0.81 13.19 -0.24
N ASP A 105 1.33 12.27 -1.05
CA ASP A 105 0.52 11.28 -1.71
C ASP A 105 0.11 10.15 -0.76
N ILE A 106 -1.18 9.81 -0.79
CA ILE A 106 -1.74 8.65 -0.10
C ILE A 106 -2.24 7.70 -1.18
N LEU A 107 -1.58 6.55 -1.32
CA LEU A 107 -2.00 5.53 -2.28
C LEU A 107 -3.17 4.73 -1.70
N LEU A 108 -4.12 4.36 -2.54
CA LEU A 108 -5.39 3.82 -2.09
C LEU A 108 -5.63 2.41 -2.59
N ILE A 109 -6.10 1.54 -1.68
CA ILE A 109 -6.64 0.22 -2.02
C ILE A 109 -8.16 0.28 -1.88
N TYR A 110 -8.86 0.12 -3.00
CA TYR A 110 -10.33 0.08 -3.07
C TYR A 110 -10.90 -1.35 -3.09
N ASN A 111 -10.10 -2.30 -3.55
CA ASN A 111 -10.56 -3.68 -3.76
C ASN A 111 -10.36 -4.53 -2.51
N LYS A 112 -11.46 -5.05 -1.93
CA LYS A 112 -11.44 -5.96 -0.77
C LYS A 112 -10.64 -7.25 -1.02
N ASN A 113 -10.49 -7.65 -2.27
CA ASN A 113 -9.72 -8.84 -2.65
C ASN A 113 -8.21 -8.58 -2.72
N ASN A 114 -7.77 -7.32 -2.61
CA ASN A 114 -6.36 -7.00 -2.51
C ASN A 114 -5.84 -7.36 -1.11
N LYS A 115 -5.27 -8.55 -0.99
CA LYS A 115 -4.70 -9.09 0.25
C LYS A 115 -3.16 -9.08 0.25
N LYS A 116 -2.57 -8.17 -0.52
CA LYS A 116 -1.11 -8.09 -0.67
C LYS A 116 -0.38 -7.84 0.65
N PHE A 117 -0.97 -7.09 1.57
CA PHE A 117 -0.34 -6.67 2.82
C PHE A 117 -1.01 -7.31 4.03
N ILE A 118 -0.19 -7.66 5.04
CA ILE A 118 -0.67 -8.23 6.29
C ILE A 118 -1.41 -7.16 7.10
N GLU A 119 -2.65 -7.43 7.45
CA GLU A 119 -3.45 -6.61 8.36
C GLU A 119 -3.32 -7.14 9.78
N LYS A 120 -3.06 -6.24 10.74
CA LYS A 120 -3.24 -6.48 12.17
C LYS A 120 -4.10 -5.39 12.76
N GLU A 121 -5.07 -5.77 13.57
CA GLU A 121 -6.00 -4.85 14.21
C GLU A 121 -5.27 -3.76 14.98
N LYS A 122 -5.65 -2.50 14.73
CA LYS A 122 -5.09 -1.29 15.34
C LYS A 122 -3.57 -1.12 15.16
N LYS A 123 -3.01 -1.73 14.14
CA LYS A 123 -1.59 -1.61 13.81
C LYS A 123 -1.40 -1.04 12.40
N ILE A 124 -0.33 -0.27 12.24
CA ILE A 124 0.22 0.11 10.95
C ILE A 124 1.20 -0.98 10.55
N SER A 125 1.06 -1.52 9.35
CA SER A 125 1.99 -2.51 8.81
C SER A 125 3.13 -1.78 8.10
N ILE A 126 4.36 -1.98 8.54
CA ILE A 126 5.57 -1.36 7.99
C ILE A 126 6.41 -2.43 7.32
N TYR A 127 6.59 -2.30 6.01
CA TYR A 127 7.45 -3.17 5.21
C TYR A 127 8.78 -2.46 4.94
N PHE A 128 9.87 -3.09 5.30
CA PHE A 128 11.22 -2.65 4.96
C PHE A 128 11.69 -3.41 3.73
N ILE A 129 12.06 -2.68 2.68
CA ILE A 129 12.47 -3.21 1.39
C ILE A 129 13.97 -2.93 1.20
N GLU A 130 14.71 -3.94 0.85
CA GLU A 130 16.13 -3.85 0.53
C GLU A 130 16.41 -4.71 -0.70
N ASN A 131 17.09 -4.13 -1.69
CA ASN A 131 17.40 -4.79 -2.96
C ASN A 131 16.16 -5.41 -3.64
N GLY A 132 15.01 -4.75 -3.56
CA GLY A 132 13.76 -5.17 -4.18
C GLY A 132 13.05 -6.33 -3.46
N SER A 133 13.48 -6.71 -2.26
CA SER A 133 12.86 -7.77 -1.47
C SER A 133 12.45 -7.29 -0.08
N VAL A 134 11.42 -7.90 0.49
CA VAL A 134 10.97 -7.61 1.86
C VAL A 134 12.01 -8.10 2.85
N LYS A 135 12.68 -7.18 3.53
CA LYS A 135 13.72 -7.48 4.53
C LYS A 135 13.14 -7.73 5.91
N ASP A 136 12.14 -6.94 6.28
CA ASP A 136 11.50 -7.02 7.60
C ASP A 136 10.06 -6.49 7.51
N ILE A 137 9.23 -6.90 8.43
CA ILE A 137 7.85 -6.42 8.59
C ILE A 137 7.62 -6.10 10.05
N LYS A 138 7.28 -4.85 10.36
CA LYS A 138 6.94 -4.41 11.72
C LYS A 138 5.50 -3.93 11.79
N PHE A 139 4.92 -4.05 12.96
CA PHE A 139 3.56 -3.58 13.25
C PHE A 139 3.63 -2.58 14.40
N VAL A 140 3.28 -1.34 14.12
CA VAL A 140 3.40 -0.23 15.06
C VAL A 140 2.03 0.40 15.35
N SER A 141 1.85 0.96 16.55
CA SER A 141 0.56 1.50 17.00
C SER A 141 0.66 2.85 17.72
N SER A 142 1.85 3.47 17.73
CA SER A 142 2.07 4.75 18.39
C SER A 142 2.96 5.67 17.55
N LEU A 143 2.88 6.98 17.80
CA LEU A 143 3.78 7.96 17.20
C LEU A 143 5.24 7.67 17.56
N TYR A 144 5.50 7.24 18.79
CA TYR A 144 6.84 6.90 19.24
C TYR A 144 7.45 5.74 18.43
N GLU A 145 6.67 4.68 18.22
CA GLU A 145 7.11 3.55 17.40
C GLU A 145 7.30 3.96 15.94
N LEU A 146 6.41 4.80 15.41
CA LEU A 146 6.48 5.29 14.03
C LEU A 146 7.70 6.19 13.82
N GLU A 147 8.02 7.09 14.77
CA GLU A 147 9.27 7.87 14.77
C GLU A 147 10.51 6.95 14.75
N GLY A 148 10.46 5.82 15.45
CA GLY A 148 11.54 4.84 15.49
C GLY A 148 11.82 4.15 14.15
N VAL A 149 10.85 4.12 13.25
CA VAL A 149 11.01 3.53 11.91
C VAL A 149 12.02 4.31 11.05
N PHE A 150 12.14 5.64 11.28
CA PHE A 150 12.92 6.56 10.45
C PHE A 150 14.21 7.08 11.12
N LYS A 151 14.66 6.43 12.21
CA LYS A 151 15.90 6.76 12.93
C LYS A 151 17.08 5.93 12.47
#